data_eb8cf188f8cae35e1134948c6635d33d
#
_entry.id   eb8cf188f8cae35e1134948c6635d33d
#
_cell.length_a   1.000
_cell.length_b   1.000
_cell.length_c   1.000
_cell.angle_alpha   90.00
_cell.angle_beta   90.00
_cell.angle_gamma   90.00
#
_symmetry.space_group_name_H-M   'P 1'
#
loop_
_entity.id
_entity.type
_entity.pdbx_description
1 polymer ?
#
loop_
_entity_poly.entity_id
_entity_poly.type
_entity_poly.pdbx_seq_one_letter_code
_entity_poly.pdbx_strand_id
1 'polypeptide(L)'
;MNDGNNRVLVLADDFTGANDAGVSLAEAGMSVEVAFTAGQPSTARALILNSDSRAMSAAAAADKVAALLRGAATFVPHWQVKKIDSTLRGNPGGELEAMMAAQGCRMAVVAPAYPAAGRHTRDWRCYVHGVPLDQTEFASDPKTPVSRAEISEIIAMQSRLPCLTLNAGQLPAALATAGEEKRVLIVDAWEDSHLDQVIDAVAPHARETLLVGSAGLCEALARRLRRSEQGPLLAVVGSMSEMAQRQVAALQVHSRVRVIEIDVEQAFSGSPKEEASRIAGALREGQHCVVTTRPNHAVRHGIEARCRERGLSRAAYGEHICAWLADVTAQAVAQSSPGALYLSGGDVAIAVAHALGATGFQIRGRVAECVPYGHFLGGRWSRPVMTKAGGFGTDTTLLHVVNFIEEKLSV
;
A
#
# COMPACT_ATOMS: atom_id res chain seq x y z
N MET A 1 11.17 6.87 6.15
CA MET A 1 10.89 7.00 4.71
C MET A 1 9.40 7.21 4.55
N ASN A 2 9.01 8.18 3.74
CA ASN A 2 7.63 8.70 3.70
C ASN A 2 6.70 7.73 2.96
N ASP A 3 6.04 6.81 3.64
CA ASP A 3 5.08 5.83 3.07
C ASP A 3 3.76 6.47 2.56
N GLY A 4 3.62 7.78 2.68
CA GLY A 4 2.39 8.49 2.34
C GLY A 4 2.11 8.66 0.84
N ASN A 5 2.93 8.11 -0.06
CA ASN A 5 2.79 8.42 -1.49
C ASN A 5 3.02 7.24 -2.42
N ASN A 6 2.50 6.05 -2.10
CA ASN A 6 2.49 4.88 -3.01
C ASN A 6 1.47 5.07 -4.15
N ARG A 7 1.60 6.16 -4.92
CA ARG A 7 0.75 6.41 -6.09
C ARG A 7 1.16 5.51 -7.24
N VAL A 8 0.18 4.94 -7.93
CA VAL A 8 0.37 4.04 -9.07
C VAL A 8 -0.17 4.67 -10.34
N LEU A 9 0.65 4.76 -11.37
CA LEU A 9 0.22 5.11 -12.72
C LEU A 9 0.23 3.83 -13.57
N VAL A 10 -0.92 3.47 -14.11
CA VAL A 10 -1.06 2.37 -15.05
C VAL A 10 -1.42 2.93 -16.41
N LEU A 11 -0.77 2.45 -17.47
CA LEU A 11 -1.18 2.69 -18.84
C LEU A 11 -1.56 1.35 -19.48
N ALA A 12 -2.83 1.19 -19.84
CA ALA A 12 -3.39 0.00 -20.46
C ALA A 12 -3.67 0.24 -21.94
N ASP A 13 -3.47 -0.80 -22.76
CA ASP A 13 -3.69 -0.76 -24.21
C ASP A 13 -5.16 -0.99 -24.61
N ASP A 14 -5.98 -1.51 -23.67
CA ASP A 14 -7.43 -1.67 -23.84
C ASP A 14 -8.20 -1.44 -22.54
N PHE A 15 -9.50 -1.20 -22.67
CA PHE A 15 -10.36 -0.88 -21.53
C PHE A 15 -10.58 -2.05 -20.56
N THR A 16 -10.69 -3.27 -21.08
CA THR A 16 -10.83 -4.47 -20.22
C THR A 16 -9.59 -4.64 -19.36
N GLY A 17 -8.40 -4.52 -19.96
CA GLY A 17 -7.15 -4.59 -19.22
C GLY A 17 -6.97 -3.44 -18.21
N ALA A 18 -7.50 -2.25 -18.52
CA ALA A 18 -7.52 -1.15 -17.55
C ALA A 18 -8.38 -1.49 -16.33
N ASN A 19 -9.54 -2.08 -16.55
CA ASN A 19 -10.43 -2.51 -15.46
C ASN A 19 -9.82 -3.65 -14.62
N ASP A 20 -9.19 -4.65 -15.25
CA ASP A 20 -8.51 -5.75 -14.54
C ASP A 20 -7.44 -5.22 -13.57
N ALA A 21 -6.58 -4.30 -14.05
CA ALA A 21 -5.60 -3.65 -13.20
C ALA A 21 -6.27 -2.80 -12.11
N GLY A 22 -7.37 -2.13 -12.44
CA GLY A 22 -8.14 -1.30 -11.51
C GLY A 22 -8.75 -2.08 -10.37
N VAL A 23 -9.36 -3.22 -10.65
CA VAL A 23 -9.98 -4.08 -9.64
C VAL A 23 -8.93 -4.54 -8.63
N SER A 24 -7.79 -5.05 -9.10
CA SER A 24 -6.72 -5.53 -8.22
C SER A 24 -6.21 -4.45 -7.25
N LEU A 25 -6.02 -3.22 -7.75
CA LEU A 25 -5.58 -2.08 -6.93
C LEU A 25 -6.68 -1.58 -5.98
N ALA A 26 -7.95 -1.61 -6.40
CA ALA A 26 -9.08 -1.22 -5.57
C ALA A 26 -9.27 -2.22 -4.40
N GLU A 27 -9.13 -3.52 -4.67
CA GLU A 27 -9.16 -4.58 -3.64
C GLU A 27 -7.99 -4.46 -2.66
N ALA A 28 -6.86 -3.88 -3.08
CA ALA A 28 -5.76 -3.51 -2.18
C ALA A 28 -6.04 -2.25 -1.34
N GLY A 29 -7.26 -1.67 -1.42
CA GLY A 29 -7.68 -0.51 -0.63
C GLY A 29 -7.30 0.84 -1.22
N MET A 30 -6.88 0.89 -2.49
CA MET A 30 -6.55 2.15 -3.17
C MET A 30 -7.81 2.81 -3.74
N SER A 31 -7.85 4.15 -3.76
CA SER A 31 -8.78 4.87 -4.62
C SER A 31 -8.27 4.81 -6.06
N VAL A 32 -9.10 4.32 -6.98
CA VAL A 32 -8.73 4.06 -8.38
C VAL A 32 -9.60 4.89 -9.32
N GLU A 33 -8.99 5.51 -10.29
CA GLU A 33 -9.66 6.19 -11.41
C GLU A 33 -9.16 5.62 -12.74
N VAL A 34 -10.08 5.29 -13.64
CA VAL A 34 -9.77 4.92 -15.03
C VAL A 34 -10.13 6.10 -15.92
N ALA A 35 -9.15 6.68 -16.59
CA ALA A 35 -9.31 7.83 -17.47
C ALA A 35 -9.16 7.45 -18.96
N PHE A 36 -10.07 7.92 -19.79
CA PHE A 36 -10.04 7.76 -21.24
C PHE A 36 -9.33 8.92 -21.95
N THR A 37 -9.19 10.03 -21.24
CA THR A 37 -8.50 11.23 -21.72
C THR A 37 -7.58 11.75 -20.62
N ALA A 38 -6.49 12.38 -21.02
CA ALA A 38 -5.58 13.04 -20.08
C ALA A 38 -5.96 14.53 -19.89
N GLY A 39 -5.43 15.16 -18.82
CA GLY A 39 -5.58 16.60 -18.57
C GLY A 39 -6.50 16.94 -17.40
N GLN A 40 -7.21 15.98 -16.81
CA GLN A 40 -7.96 16.19 -15.58
C GLN A 40 -7.07 15.87 -14.36
N PRO A 41 -6.99 16.78 -13.37
CA PRO A 41 -6.29 16.49 -12.12
C PRO A 41 -6.96 15.31 -11.40
N SER A 42 -6.18 14.30 -11.04
CA SER A 42 -6.65 13.17 -10.26
C SER A 42 -6.12 13.24 -8.82
N THR A 43 -6.99 13.02 -7.84
CA THR A 43 -6.64 12.85 -6.45
C THR A 43 -6.55 11.38 -6.04
N ALA A 44 -6.84 10.46 -6.97
CA ALA A 44 -6.77 9.03 -6.72
C ALA A 44 -5.35 8.59 -6.39
N ARG A 45 -5.24 7.47 -5.66
CA ARG A 45 -3.96 6.82 -5.38
C ARG A 45 -3.47 6.01 -6.56
N ALA A 46 -4.38 5.48 -7.37
CA ALA A 46 -4.08 4.83 -8.64
C ALA A 46 -4.82 5.51 -9.79
N LEU A 47 -4.07 5.98 -10.78
CA LEU A 47 -4.58 6.52 -12.03
C LEU A 47 -4.28 5.54 -13.15
N ILE A 48 -5.31 5.09 -13.84
CA ILE A 48 -5.20 4.18 -14.97
C ILE A 48 -5.60 4.95 -16.24
N LEU A 49 -4.68 5.05 -17.19
CA LEU A 49 -4.91 5.64 -18.50
C LEU A 49 -5.23 4.53 -19.51
N ASN A 50 -6.39 4.55 -20.11
CA ASN A 50 -6.71 3.66 -21.22
C ASN A 50 -6.32 4.31 -22.56
N SER A 51 -5.31 3.76 -23.23
CA SER A 51 -4.87 4.28 -24.54
C SER A 51 -5.72 3.77 -25.70
N ASP A 52 -6.43 2.65 -25.53
CA ASP A 52 -7.19 2.02 -26.64
C ASP A 52 -6.33 1.91 -27.92
N SER A 53 -5.11 1.43 -27.77
CA SER A 53 -4.06 1.44 -28.80
C SER A 53 -3.74 0.06 -29.35
N ARG A 54 -4.34 -1.01 -28.79
CA ARG A 54 -4.00 -2.40 -29.14
C ARG A 54 -4.06 -2.69 -30.63
N ALA A 55 -5.06 -2.17 -31.33
CA ALA A 55 -5.26 -2.38 -32.76
C ALA A 55 -4.61 -1.31 -33.66
N MET A 56 -3.85 -0.37 -33.09
CA MET A 56 -3.14 0.66 -33.82
C MET A 56 -1.82 0.15 -34.39
N SER A 57 -1.23 0.92 -35.35
CA SER A 57 0.18 0.69 -35.69
C SER A 57 1.09 1.06 -34.51
N ALA A 58 2.28 0.45 -34.44
CA ALA A 58 3.21 0.68 -33.33
C ALA A 58 3.58 2.16 -33.16
N ALA A 59 3.77 2.91 -34.27
CA ALA A 59 4.06 4.34 -34.23
C ALA A 59 2.87 5.14 -33.65
N ALA A 60 1.64 4.90 -34.14
CA ALA A 60 0.46 5.58 -33.63
C ALA A 60 0.15 5.26 -32.17
N ALA A 61 0.39 4.02 -31.76
CA ALA A 61 0.27 3.61 -30.36
C ALA A 61 1.28 4.34 -29.45
N ALA A 62 2.54 4.42 -29.88
CA ALA A 62 3.59 5.14 -29.17
C ALA A 62 3.27 6.64 -29.01
N ASP A 63 2.81 7.29 -30.09
CA ASP A 63 2.42 8.70 -30.09
C ASP A 63 1.25 8.95 -29.13
N LYS A 64 0.25 8.06 -29.12
CA LYS A 64 -0.92 8.16 -28.25
C LYS A 64 -0.54 7.99 -26.79
N VAL A 65 0.32 7.02 -26.48
CA VAL A 65 0.90 6.82 -25.15
C VAL A 65 1.61 8.08 -24.67
N ALA A 66 2.51 8.63 -25.49
CA ALA A 66 3.24 9.85 -25.14
C ALA A 66 2.31 11.06 -24.92
N ALA A 67 1.24 11.19 -25.71
CA ALA A 67 0.26 12.26 -25.57
C ALA A 67 -0.53 12.14 -24.25
N LEU A 68 -1.01 10.94 -23.92
CA LEU A 68 -1.73 10.68 -22.65
C LEU A 68 -0.85 10.98 -21.42
N LEU A 69 0.41 10.54 -21.45
CA LEU A 69 1.34 10.75 -20.34
C LEU A 69 1.70 12.24 -20.16
N ARG A 70 1.85 12.99 -21.25
CA ARG A 70 2.02 14.46 -21.16
C ARG A 70 0.82 15.14 -20.51
N GLY A 71 -0.39 14.72 -20.84
CA GLY A 71 -1.60 15.25 -20.20
C GLY A 71 -1.77 14.86 -18.73
N ALA A 72 -1.14 13.78 -18.30
CA ALA A 72 -1.15 13.32 -16.91
C ALA A 72 0.11 13.73 -16.11
N ALA A 73 0.91 14.69 -16.59
CA ALA A 73 2.19 15.07 -15.98
C ALA A 73 2.09 15.59 -14.54
N THR A 74 0.92 16.06 -14.11
CA THR A 74 0.67 16.48 -12.71
C THR A 74 0.51 15.30 -11.75
N PHE A 75 0.29 14.09 -12.27
CA PHE A 75 0.23 12.88 -11.48
C PHE A 75 1.64 12.31 -11.31
N VAL A 76 2.25 12.52 -10.15
CA VAL A 76 3.58 12.01 -9.83
C VAL A 76 3.47 10.60 -9.22
N PRO A 77 3.77 9.53 -9.97
CA PRO A 77 3.67 8.16 -9.46
C PRO A 77 4.90 7.76 -8.65
N HIS A 78 4.70 6.79 -7.75
CA HIS A 78 5.78 6.00 -7.16
C HIS A 78 6.01 4.71 -7.96
N TRP A 79 4.92 4.10 -8.43
CA TRP A 79 4.93 2.91 -9.28
C TRP A 79 4.40 3.24 -10.67
N GLN A 80 5.05 2.70 -11.68
CA GLN A 80 4.70 2.91 -13.07
C GLN A 80 4.51 1.55 -13.73
N VAL A 81 3.34 1.33 -14.32
CA VAL A 81 2.95 0.05 -14.90
C VAL A 81 2.46 0.24 -16.33
N LYS A 82 3.08 -0.43 -17.28
CA LYS A 82 2.50 -0.67 -18.59
C LYS A 82 1.72 -1.98 -18.55
N LYS A 83 0.41 -1.89 -18.49
CA LYS A 83 -0.48 -3.05 -18.58
C LYS A 83 -0.59 -3.49 -20.04
N ILE A 84 -0.20 -4.72 -20.29
CA ILE A 84 -0.25 -5.36 -21.60
C ILE A 84 -1.18 -6.59 -21.58
N ASP A 85 -1.53 -7.06 -22.76
CA ASP A 85 -2.25 -8.32 -22.92
C ASP A 85 -1.39 -9.51 -22.48
N SER A 86 -1.97 -10.48 -21.77
CA SER A 86 -1.25 -11.68 -21.30
C SER A 86 -0.79 -12.59 -22.44
N THR A 87 -1.30 -12.38 -23.66
CA THR A 87 -0.88 -13.07 -24.89
C THR A 87 -0.08 -12.16 -25.82
N LEU A 88 0.45 -11.04 -25.29
CA LEU A 88 1.35 -10.09 -25.99
C LEU A 88 0.78 -9.52 -27.29
N ARG A 89 -0.55 -9.49 -27.45
CA ARG A 89 -1.20 -8.82 -28.57
C ARG A 89 -0.99 -7.31 -28.51
N GLY A 90 -0.98 -6.65 -29.64
CA GLY A 90 -0.86 -5.19 -29.76
C GLY A 90 0.58 -4.72 -29.92
N ASN A 91 0.94 -3.67 -29.23
CA ASN A 91 2.18 -2.93 -29.44
C ASN A 91 3.07 -2.87 -28.18
N PRO A 92 3.37 -4.01 -27.50
CA PRO A 92 4.04 -3.98 -26.20
C PRO A 92 5.43 -3.32 -26.27
N GLY A 93 6.21 -3.54 -27.34
CA GLY A 93 7.54 -2.96 -27.49
C GLY A 93 7.51 -1.45 -27.73
N GLY A 94 6.68 -0.97 -28.65
CA GLY A 94 6.58 0.46 -28.96
C GLY A 94 6.00 1.28 -27.81
N GLU A 95 4.99 0.75 -27.14
CA GLU A 95 4.34 1.44 -26.03
C GLU A 95 5.21 1.49 -24.76
N LEU A 96 5.95 0.41 -24.44
CA LEU A 96 6.89 0.44 -23.32
C LEU A 96 8.02 1.45 -23.53
N GLU A 97 8.58 1.52 -24.75
CA GLU A 97 9.64 2.47 -25.09
C GLU A 97 9.14 3.91 -24.98
N ALA A 98 7.92 4.20 -25.48
CA ALA A 98 7.29 5.51 -25.39
C ALA A 98 7.03 5.90 -23.91
N MET A 99 6.57 4.96 -23.08
CA MET A 99 6.33 5.20 -21.65
C MET A 99 7.63 5.42 -20.90
N MET A 100 8.67 4.63 -21.14
CA MET A 100 10.01 4.83 -20.56
C MET A 100 10.56 6.22 -20.90
N ALA A 101 10.40 6.66 -22.14
CA ALA A 101 10.84 7.97 -22.57
C ALA A 101 10.08 9.10 -21.87
N ALA A 102 8.75 9.00 -21.79
CA ALA A 102 7.89 10.01 -21.19
C ALA A 102 8.04 10.14 -19.67
N GLN A 103 8.33 9.04 -18.98
CA GLN A 103 8.43 8.97 -17.51
C GLN A 103 9.88 9.02 -17.01
N GLY A 104 10.86 9.04 -17.89
CA GLY A 104 12.27 9.06 -17.51
C GLY A 104 12.78 7.74 -16.92
N CYS A 105 12.09 6.62 -17.18
CA CYS A 105 12.54 5.32 -16.70
C CYS A 105 13.77 4.84 -17.47
N ARG A 106 14.75 4.32 -16.74
CA ARG A 106 15.96 3.71 -17.32
C ARG A 106 15.80 2.22 -17.58
N MET A 107 14.98 1.56 -16.79
CA MET A 107 14.73 0.14 -16.85
C MET A 107 13.25 -0.15 -17.08
N ALA A 108 12.95 -1.15 -17.92
CA ALA A 108 11.65 -1.79 -17.97
C ALA A 108 11.81 -3.24 -17.53
N VAL A 109 10.97 -3.71 -16.61
CA VAL A 109 10.91 -5.11 -16.17
C VAL A 109 9.66 -5.74 -16.76
N VAL A 110 9.84 -6.69 -17.67
CA VAL A 110 8.78 -7.35 -18.43
C VAL A 110 8.50 -8.74 -17.84
N ALA A 111 7.32 -8.91 -17.26
CA ALA A 111 6.84 -10.19 -16.71
C ALA A 111 5.36 -10.36 -17.10
N PRO A 112 5.07 -10.86 -18.31
CA PRO A 112 3.71 -10.88 -18.86
C PRO A 112 2.85 -12.04 -18.34
N ALA A 113 3.39 -12.96 -17.56
CA ALA A 113 2.68 -14.12 -17.07
C ALA A 113 1.40 -13.79 -16.28
N TYR A 114 0.45 -14.69 -16.37
CA TYR A 114 -0.77 -14.72 -15.54
C TYR A 114 -1.08 -16.19 -15.19
N PRO A 115 -0.42 -16.74 -14.17
CA PRO A 115 -0.51 -18.16 -13.82
C PRO A 115 -1.94 -18.63 -13.55
N ALA A 116 -2.73 -17.84 -12.81
CA ALA A 116 -4.12 -18.15 -12.51
C ALA A 116 -4.99 -18.33 -13.77
N ALA A 117 -4.61 -17.69 -14.89
CA ALA A 117 -5.29 -17.83 -16.17
C ALA A 117 -4.58 -18.81 -17.13
N GLY A 118 -3.61 -19.60 -16.65
CA GLY A 118 -2.86 -20.56 -17.45
C GLY A 118 -1.87 -19.92 -18.44
N ARG A 119 -1.44 -18.65 -18.21
CA ARG A 119 -0.42 -17.98 -19.01
C ARG A 119 0.88 -17.98 -18.23
N HIS A 120 1.89 -18.66 -18.79
CA HIS A 120 3.18 -18.81 -18.15
C HIS A 120 4.29 -18.31 -19.06
N THR A 121 5.42 -17.91 -18.45
CA THR A 121 6.66 -17.71 -19.19
C THR A 121 7.72 -18.67 -18.68
N ARG A 122 8.40 -19.34 -19.60
CA ARG A 122 9.51 -20.26 -19.34
C ARG A 122 10.51 -20.16 -20.47
N ASP A 123 11.76 -20.13 -20.14
CA ASP A 123 12.85 -19.91 -21.12
C ASP A 123 12.56 -18.70 -22.01
N TRP A 124 11.97 -17.65 -21.37
CA TRP A 124 11.57 -16.35 -21.96
C TRP A 124 10.57 -16.43 -23.11
N ARG A 125 9.84 -17.55 -23.16
CA ARG A 125 8.74 -17.80 -24.12
C ARG A 125 7.42 -17.79 -23.38
N CYS A 126 6.39 -17.27 -24.06
CA CYS A 126 5.01 -17.30 -23.57
C CYS A 126 4.31 -18.59 -23.93
N TYR A 127 3.57 -19.14 -22.96
CA TYR A 127 2.72 -20.32 -23.13
C TYR A 127 1.30 -20.02 -22.65
N VAL A 128 0.34 -20.58 -23.34
CA VAL A 128 -1.09 -20.59 -22.96
C VAL A 128 -1.50 -22.04 -22.74
N HIS A 129 -1.88 -22.37 -21.51
CA HIS A 129 -2.21 -23.76 -21.11
C HIS A 129 -1.17 -24.79 -21.55
N GLY A 130 0.11 -24.43 -21.47
CA GLY A 130 1.25 -25.27 -21.83
C GLY A 130 1.59 -25.34 -23.33
N VAL A 131 0.82 -24.63 -24.19
CA VAL A 131 1.07 -24.54 -25.62
C VAL A 131 1.85 -23.24 -25.92
N PRO A 132 2.94 -23.27 -26.70
CA PRO A 132 3.63 -22.03 -27.12
C PRO A 132 2.67 -21.04 -27.76
N LEU A 133 2.80 -19.75 -27.47
CA LEU A 133 1.86 -18.70 -27.88
C LEU A 133 1.64 -18.65 -29.40
N ASP A 134 2.70 -18.82 -30.17
CA ASP A 134 2.68 -18.85 -31.64
C ASP A 134 2.00 -20.09 -32.26
N GLN A 135 1.60 -21.06 -31.43
CA GLN A 135 0.86 -22.27 -31.83
C GLN A 135 -0.58 -22.28 -31.31
N THR A 136 -1.04 -21.17 -30.77
CA THR A 136 -2.39 -21.00 -30.24
C THR A 136 -3.28 -20.22 -31.20
N GLU A 137 -4.58 -20.09 -30.87
CA GLU A 137 -5.53 -19.25 -31.63
C GLU A 137 -5.09 -17.78 -31.73
N PHE A 138 -4.24 -17.30 -30.84
CA PHE A 138 -3.71 -15.93 -30.87
C PHE A 138 -2.75 -15.69 -32.03
N ALA A 139 -2.16 -16.72 -32.61
CA ALA A 139 -1.36 -16.61 -33.83
C ALA A 139 -2.20 -16.20 -35.06
N SER A 140 -3.49 -16.46 -35.01
CA SER A 140 -4.46 -16.09 -36.07
C SER A 140 -5.49 -15.06 -35.63
N ASP A 141 -5.20 -14.28 -34.56
CA ASP A 141 -6.08 -13.18 -34.14
C ASP A 141 -6.31 -12.21 -35.30
N PRO A 142 -7.58 -11.89 -35.66
CA PRO A 142 -7.87 -11.12 -36.87
C PRO A 142 -7.40 -9.67 -36.82
N LYS A 143 -7.13 -9.10 -35.65
CA LYS A 143 -6.70 -7.71 -35.49
C LYS A 143 -5.22 -7.58 -35.15
N THR A 144 -4.73 -8.47 -34.28
CA THR A 144 -3.38 -8.38 -33.70
C THR A 144 -2.76 -9.78 -33.56
N PRO A 145 -2.48 -10.47 -34.69
CA PRO A 145 -1.91 -11.82 -34.66
C PRO A 145 -0.52 -11.79 -34.01
N VAL A 146 -0.25 -12.81 -33.17
CA VAL A 146 1.04 -12.97 -32.47
C VAL A 146 1.80 -14.14 -33.09
N SER A 147 2.74 -13.85 -33.96
CA SER A 147 3.48 -14.85 -34.73
C SER A 147 4.71 -15.43 -34.04
N ARG A 148 4.97 -15.05 -32.81
CA ARG A 148 6.15 -15.42 -32.03
C ARG A 148 5.75 -15.76 -30.59
N ALA A 149 6.46 -16.70 -29.96
CA ALA A 149 6.30 -16.97 -28.54
C ALA A 149 7.42 -16.33 -27.69
N GLU A 150 8.56 -15.99 -28.30
CA GLU A 150 9.71 -15.39 -27.62
C GLU A 150 9.48 -13.91 -27.33
N ILE A 151 9.56 -13.53 -26.06
CA ILE A 151 9.19 -12.18 -25.60
C ILE A 151 10.16 -11.14 -26.16
N SER A 152 11.46 -11.45 -26.17
CA SER A 152 12.49 -10.54 -26.70
C SER A 152 12.30 -10.24 -28.21
N GLU A 153 11.89 -11.25 -29.00
CA GLU A 153 11.61 -11.06 -30.41
C GLU A 153 10.37 -10.19 -30.63
N ILE A 154 9.30 -10.41 -29.83
CA ILE A 154 8.08 -9.60 -29.92
C ILE A 154 8.39 -8.13 -29.59
N ILE A 155 9.18 -7.86 -28.56
CA ILE A 155 9.59 -6.50 -28.20
C ILE A 155 10.47 -5.89 -29.31
N ALA A 156 11.43 -6.63 -29.82
CA ALA A 156 12.39 -6.16 -30.85
C ALA A 156 11.72 -5.83 -32.20
N MET A 157 10.53 -6.36 -32.48
CA MET A 157 9.75 -5.97 -33.66
C MET A 157 9.31 -4.50 -33.63
N GLN A 158 9.26 -3.87 -32.45
CA GLN A 158 8.66 -2.55 -32.24
C GLN A 158 9.56 -1.59 -31.46
N SER A 159 10.63 -2.07 -30.83
CA SER A 159 11.56 -1.30 -30.00
C SER A 159 13.01 -1.64 -30.33
N ARG A 160 13.89 -0.66 -30.18
CA ARG A 160 15.36 -0.86 -30.34
C ARG A 160 16.09 -0.99 -29.02
N LEU A 161 15.38 -1.01 -27.90
CA LEU A 161 15.98 -1.15 -26.58
C LEU A 161 16.61 -2.54 -26.42
N PRO A 162 17.82 -2.63 -25.85
CA PRO A 162 18.46 -3.92 -25.59
C PRO A 162 17.66 -4.70 -24.56
N CYS A 163 17.39 -5.97 -24.86
CA CYS A 163 16.69 -6.90 -23.99
C CYS A 163 17.69 -7.83 -23.29
N LEU A 164 17.56 -7.99 -22.01
CA LEU A 164 18.27 -8.96 -21.17
C LEU A 164 17.27 -9.92 -20.54
N THR A 165 17.49 -11.20 -20.70
CA THR A 165 16.65 -12.27 -20.16
C THR A 165 17.20 -12.76 -18.83
N LEU A 166 16.33 -12.88 -17.82
CA LEU A 166 16.69 -13.17 -16.43
C LEU A 166 15.71 -14.12 -15.77
N ASN A 167 16.15 -14.85 -14.77
CA ASN A 167 15.28 -15.46 -13.77
C ASN A 167 14.99 -14.44 -12.66
N ALA A 168 13.86 -14.60 -11.95
CA ALA A 168 13.45 -13.70 -10.87
C ALA A 168 14.53 -13.48 -9.81
N GLY A 169 15.31 -14.53 -9.46
CA GLY A 169 16.41 -14.44 -8.51
C GLY A 169 17.62 -13.60 -8.96
N GLN A 170 17.78 -13.36 -10.27
CA GLN A 170 18.86 -12.54 -10.83
C GLN A 170 18.49 -11.06 -10.92
N LEU A 171 17.20 -10.75 -10.86
CA LEU A 171 16.67 -9.39 -11.05
C LEU A 171 17.24 -8.37 -10.06
N PRO A 172 17.37 -8.64 -8.73
CA PRO A 172 17.94 -7.66 -7.80
C PRO A 172 19.35 -7.22 -8.18
N ALA A 173 20.22 -8.14 -8.61
CA ALA A 173 21.58 -7.82 -9.02
C ALA A 173 21.60 -7.01 -10.32
N ALA A 174 20.73 -7.33 -11.28
CA ALA A 174 20.60 -6.60 -12.54
C ALA A 174 20.11 -5.16 -12.32
N LEU A 175 19.18 -4.93 -11.39
CA LEU A 175 18.70 -3.62 -11.02
C LEU A 175 19.77 -2.79 -10.28
N ALA A 176 20.53 -3.41 -9.38
CA ALA A 176 21.58 -2.72 -8.63
C ALA A 176 22.76 -2.29 -9.50
N THR A 177 23.03 -3.01 -10.61
CA THR A 177 24.11 -2.71 -11.55
C THR A 177 23.67 -1.87 -12.75
N ALA A 178 22.47 -1.30 -12.68
CA ALA A 178 21.91 -0.46 -13.74
C ALA A 178 22.80 0.77 -14.00
N GLY A 179 23.39 0.81 -15.19
CA GLY A 179 24.09 1.99 -15.71
C GLY A 179 23.12 3.06 -16.23
N GLU A 180 23.63 4.04 -16.98
CA GLU A 180 22.80 5.10 -17.58
C GLU A 180 22.02 4.64 -18.82
N GLU A 181 22.38 3.50 -19.42
CA GLU A 181 21.74 2.98 -20.62
C GLU A 181 20.36 2.40 -20.33
N LYS A 182 19.41 2.77 -21.19
CA LYS A 182 18.06 2.20 -21.12
C LYS A 182 18.07 0.74 -21.60
N ARG A 183 17.39 -0.14 -20.86
CA ARG A 183 17.27 -1.57 -21.21
C ARG A 183 15.97 -2.19 -20.73
N VAL A 184 15.63 -3.31 -21.33
CA VAL A 184 14.48 -4.13 -20.99
C VAL A 184 14.97 -5.41 -20.31
N LEU A 185 14.48 -5.71 -19.11
CA LEU A 185 14.74 -6.93 -18.36
C LEU A 185 13.53 -7.84 -18.49
N ILE A 186 13.66 -8.97 -19.17
CA ILE A 186 12.59 -9.95 -19.36
C ILE A 186 12.76 -11.03 -18.31
N VAL A 187 11.74 -11.24 -17.50
CA VAL A 187 11.77 -12.14 -16.35
C VAL A 187 10.75 -13.25 -16.50
N ASP A 188 11.21 -14.50 -16.37
CA ASP A 188 10.34 -15.67 -16.38
C ASP A 188 9.48 -15.76 -15.12
N ALA A 189 8.22 -16.13 -15.30
CA ALA A 189 7.27 -16.40 -14.23
C ALA A 189 6.26 -17.47 -14.65
N TRP A 190 6.13 -18.54 -13.87
CA TRP A 190 5.14 -19.61 -14.06
C TRP A 190 4.28 -19.84 -12.82
N GLU A 191 4.55 -19.12 -11.75
CA GLU A 191 3.80 -19.08 -10.50
C GLU A 191 3.66 -17.64 -10.00
N ASP A 192 2.63 -17.38 -9.21
CA ASP A 192 2.40 -16.04 -8.62
C ASP A 192 3.55 -15.61 -7.72
N SER A 193 4.22 -16.55 -7.04
CA SER A 193 5.41 -16.31 -6.23
C SER A 193 6.57 -15.68 -7.01
N HIS A 194 6.72 -16.00 -8.31
CA HIS A 194 7.74 -15.38 -9.16
C HIS A 194 7.39 -13.92 -9.48
N LEU A 195 6.11 -13.63 -9.71
CA LEU A 195 5.65 -12.24 -9.89
C LEU A 195 5.82 -11.43 -8.60
N ASP A 196 5.55 -12.01 -7.43
CA ASP A 196 5.81 -11.38 -6.14
C ASP A 196 7.31 -11.06 -5.96
N GLN A 197 8.21 -11.97 -6.34
CA GLN A 197 9.66 -11.73 -6.33
C GLN A 197 10.08 -10.60 -7.26
N VAL A 198 9.46 -10.50 -8.46
CA VAL A 198 9.68 -9.39 -9.39
C VAL A 198 9.31 -8.06 -8.73
N ILE A 199 8.13 -7.98 -8.13
CA ILE A 199 7.68 -6.75 -7.46
C ILE A 199 8.56 -6.39 -6.27
N ASP A 200 8.95 -7.36 -5.44
CA ASP A 200 9.83 -7.13 -4.30
C ASP A 200 11.22 -6.65 -4.73
N ALA A 201 11.77 -7.17 -5.83
CA ALA A 201 13.04 -6.72 -6.40
C ALA A 201 12.98 -5.29 -6.96
N VAL A 202 11.86 -4.94 -7.61
CA VAL A 202 11.67 -3.59 -8.19
C VAL A 202 11.37 -2.54 -7.11
N ALA A 203 10.82 -2.91 -5.97
CA ALA A 203 10.35 -1.96 -4.95
C ALA A 203 11.38 -0.89 -4.53
N PRO A 204 12.68 -1.18 -4.33
CA PRO A 204 13.69 -0.15 -4.03
C PRO A 204 13.93 0.82 -5.19
N HIS A 205 13.59 0.43 -6.42
CA HIS A 205 13.84 1.13 -7.68
C HIS A 205 12.55 1.59 -8.39
N ALA A 206 11.40 1.52 -7.72
CA ALA A 206 10.08 1.67 -8.33
C ALA A 206 9.87 2.99 -9.10
N ARG A 207 10.49 4.09 -8.66
CA ARG A 207 10.34 5.40 -9.31
C ARG A 207 11.04 5.51 -10.67
N GLU A 208 12.09 4.73 -10.88
CA GLU A 208 12.92 4.78 -12.09
C GLU A 208 12.77 3.52 -12.97
N THR A 209 11.90 2.59 -12.56
CA THR A 209 11.65 1.33 -13.25
C THR A 209 10.21 1.27 -13.74
N LEU A 210 10.02 0.94 -15.01
CA LEU A 210 8.72 0.64 -15.58
C LEU A 210 8.43 -0.86 -15.43
N LEU A 211 7.36 -1.20 -14.73
CA LEU A 211 6.80 -2.54 -14.73
C LEU A 211 5.98 -2.77 -15.99
N VAL A 212 6.18 -3.89 -16.68
CA VAL A 212 5.43 -4.24 -17.89
C VAL A 212 4.88 -5.65 -17.74
N GLY A 213 3.56 -5.79 -17.72
CA GLY A 213 2.95 -7.11 -17.53
C GLY A 213 1.44 -7.12 -17.68
N SER A 214 0.88 -8.30 -17.48
CA SER A 214 -0.56 -8.55 -17.56
C SER A 214 -1.28 -8.30 -16.22
N ALA A 215 -2.51 -8.78 -16.08
CA ALA A 215 -3.25 -8.75 -14.81
C ALA A 215 -2.48 -9.42 -13.67
N GLY A 216 -1.78 -10.53 -13.92
CA GLY A 216 -0.99 -11.22 -12.89
C GLY A 216 0.07 -10.33 -12.23
N LEU A 217 0.77 -9.49 -13.01
CA LEU A 217 1.74 -8.53 -12.45
C LEU A 217 1.04 -7.41 -11.66
N CYS A 218 -0.14 -6.95 -12.11
CA CYS A 218 -0.94 -5.96 -11.37
C CYS A 218 -1.45 -6.53 -10.03
N GLU A 219 -1.87 -7.78 -10.01
CA GLU A 219 -2.26 -8.50 -8.79
C GLU A 219 -1.08 -8.64 -7.81
N ALA A 220 0.11 -8.99 -8.30
CA ALA A 220 1.32 -9.08 -7.48
C ALA A 220 1.67 -7.70 -6.88
N LEU A 221 1.59 -6.62 -7.68
CA LEU A 221 1.78 -5.26 -7.17
C LEU A 221 0.72 -4.91 -6.12
N ALA A 222 -0.54 -5.25 -6.36
CA ALA A 222 -1.63 -5.02 -5.42
C ALA A 222 -1.39 -5.77 -4.09
N ARG A 223 -0.96 -7.05 -4.13
CA ARG A 223 -0.56 -7.82 -2.95
C ARG A 223 0.59 -7.14 -2.19
N ARG A 224 1.59 -6.63 -2.88
CA ARG A 224 2.72 -5.90 -2.28
C ARG A 224 2.26 -4.61 -1.60
N LEU A 225 1.42 -3.82 -2.27
CA LEU A 225 0.89 -2.57 -1.74
C LEU A 225 -0.01 -2.82 -0.54
N ARG A 226 -0.85 -3.86 -0.59
CA ARG A 226 -1.65 -4.30 0.56
C ARG A 226 -0.73 -4.68 1.73
N ARG A 227 0.32 -5.49 1.54
CA ARG A 227 1.29 -5.85 2.57
C ARG A 227 2.01 -4.61 3.15
N SER A 228 2.33 -3.62 2.34
CA SER A 228 2.98 -2.39 2.82
C SER A 228 2.05 -1.51 3.65
N GLU A 229 0.74 -1.63 3.47
CA GLU A 229 -0.29 -0.99 4.31
C GLU A 229 -0.67 -1.86 5.51
N GLN A 230 -0.34 -3.13 5.47
CA GLN A 230 -0.53 -4.09 6.52
C GLN A 230 0.60 -3.97 7.53
N GLY A 231 0.27 -3.56 8.72
CA GLY A 231 1.16 -3.55 9.86
C GLY A 231 0.35 -3.84 11.10
N PRO A 232 0.99 -4.11 12.23
CA PRO A 232 0.30 -4.33 13.48
C PRO A 232 -0.52 -3.10 13.86
N LEU A 233 -1.59 -3.31 14.60
CA LEU A 233 -2.41 -2.25 15.17
C LEU A 233 -1.65 -1.51 16.28
N LEU A 234 -1.69 -0.19 16.25
CA LEU A 234 -1.38 0.63 17.42
C LEU A 234 -2.70 1.13 18.03
N ALA A 235 -3.06 0.58 19.17
CA ALA A 235 -4.22 1.00 19.94
C ALA A 235 -3.78 1.90 21.10
N VAL A 236 -4.37 3.10 21.19
CA VAL A 236 -4.15 4.03 22.29
C VAL A 236 -5.45 4.18 23.09
N VAL A 237 -5.43 3.66 24.31
CA VAL A 237 -6.60 3.60 25.20
C VAL A 237 -6.39 4.58 26.35
N GLY A 238 -6.81 5.83 26.14
CA GLY A 238 -6.75 6.88 27.15
C GLY A 238 -7.94 6.91 28.11
N SER A 239 -8.93 6.04 27.88
CA SER A 239 -10.11 5.97 28.74
C SER A 239 -9.86 5.16 30.00
N MET A 240 -10.17 5.74 31.15
CA MET A 240 -10.17 5.07 32.45
C MET A 240 -11.50 4.36 32.78
N SER A 241 -12.41 4.19 31.80
CA SER A 241 -13.69 3.52 32.02
C SER A 241 -13.46 2.02 32.30
N GLU A 242 -14.32 1.41 33.13
CA GLU A 242 -14.26 -0.04 33.39
C GLU A 242 -14.43 -0.86 32.12
N MET A 243 -15.25 -0.38 31.18
CA MET A 243 -15.42 -1.02 29.87
C MET A 243 -14.12 -1.05 29.09
N ALA A 244 -13.38 0.06 29.00
CA ALA A 244 -12.08 0.08 28.32
C ALA A 244 -11.06 -0.88 28.96
N GLN A 245 -11.07 -0.98 30.29
CA GLN A 245 -10.19 -1.93 31.01
C GLN A 245 -10.54 -3.38 30.73
N ARG A 246 -11.84 -3.75 30.71
CA ARG A 246 -12.27 -5.11 30.35
C ARG A 246 -11.89 -5.45 28.90
N GLN A 247 -12.03 -4.50 27.99
CA GLN A 247 -11.62 -4.68 26.60
C GLN A 247 -10.11 -4.91 26.45
N VAL A 248 -9.28 -4.21 27.19
CA VAL A 248 -7.82 -4.45 27.23
C VAL A 248 -7.50 -5.80 27.87
N ALA A 249 -8.16 -6.15 28.99
CA ALA A 249 -7.96 -7.42 29.66
C ALA A 249 -8.33 -8.62 28.76
N ALA A 250 -9.37 -8.51 27.95
CA ALA A 250 -9.78 -9.54 26.99
C ALA A 250 -8.72 -9.83 25.91
N LEU A 251 -7.79 -8.90 25.67
CA LEU A 251 -6.68 -9.09 24.71
C LEU A 251 -5.44 -9.76 25.29
N GLN A 252 -5.32 -9.90 26.61
CA GLN A 252 -4.10 -10.45 27.24
C GLN A 252 -3.82 -11.90 26.83
N VAL A 253 -4.84 -12.63 26.38
CA VAL A 253 -4.69 -14.02 25.90
C VAL A 253 -4.30 -14.10 24.42
N HIS A 254 -4.29 -12.98 23.70
CA HIS A 254 -3.99 -12.95 22.27
C HIS A 254 -2.47 -12.96 22.04
N SER A 255 -1.96 -13.98 21.37
CA SER A 255 -0.51 -14.24 21.23
C SER A 255 0.28 -13.13 20.50
N ARG A 256 -0.40 -12.35 19.65
CA ARG A 256 0.22 -11.27 18.88
C ARG A 256 -0.02 -9.88 19.44
N VAL A 257 -0.60 -9.76 20.65
CA VAL A 257 -0.86 -8.48 21.31
C VAL A 257 0.11 -8.26 22.45
N ARG A 258 0.76 -7.10 22.45
CA ARG A 258 1.55 -6.59 23.58
C ARG A 258 0.82 -5.41 24.19
N VAL A 259 0.45 -5.54 25.46
CA VAL A 259 -0.10 -4.43 26.26
C VAL A 259 1.04 -3.67 26.91
N ILE A 260 1.10 -2.36 26.68
CA ILE A 260 2.06 -1.43 27.29
C ILE A 260 1.29 -0.53 28.22
N GLU A 261 1.46 -0.77 29.51
CA GLU A 261 0.89 0.09 30.55
C GLU A 261 1.83 1.26 30.81
N ILE A 262 1.27 2.47 30.74
CA ILE A 262 1.97 3.72 31.04
C ILE A 262 1.49 4.27 32.39
N ASP A 263 2.44 4.59 33.24
CA ASP A 263 2.13 5.33 34.46
C ASP A 263 1.82 6.78 34.09
N VAL A 264 0.66 7.30 34.55
CA VAL A 264 0.27 8.70 34.31
C VAL A 264 1.26 9.72 34.85
N GLU A 265 2.08 9.36 35.85
CA GLU A 265 3.15 10.23 36.36
C GLU A 265 4.25 10.46 35.33
N GLN A 266 4.45 9.54 34.41
CA GLN A 266 5.40 9.71 33.31
C GLN A 266 5.01 10.84 32.36
N ALA A 267 3.71 11.18 32.27
CA ALA A 267 3.28 12.33 31.48
C ALA A 267 3.83 13.67 32.05
N PHE A 268 4.21 13.69 33.32
CA PHE A 268 4.72 14.91 33.99
C PHE A 268 6.24 14.90 34.21
N SER A 269 6.89 13.76 34.17
CA SER A 269 8.32 13.61 34.48
C SER A 269 9.10 12.76 33.48
N GLY A 270 8.40 11.98 32.65
CA GLY A 270 9.00 11.06 31.70
C GLY A 270 9.25 11.63 30.32
N SER A 271 10.07 10.94 29.53
CA SER A 271 10.36 11.29 28.15
C SER A 271 9.38 10.60 27.18
N PRO A 272 8.60 11.33 26.37
CA PRO A 272 7.77 10.71 25.34
C PRO A 272 8.56 9.82 24.38
N LYS A 273 9.84 10.13 24.14
CA LYS A 273 10.73 9.42 23.24
C LYS A 273 11.04 7.99 23.71
N GLU A 274 11.19 7.77 24.99
CA GLU A 274 11.48 6.44 25.54
C GLU A 274 10.29 5.50 25.35
N GLU A 275 9.10 5.96 25.72
CA GLU A 275 7.88 5.19 25.51
C GLU A 275 7.56 4.96 24.03
N ALA A 276 7.76 5.98 23.19
CA ALA A 276 7.61 5.84 21.75
C ALA A 276 8.56 4.78 21.18
N SER A 277 9.80 4.71 21.65
CA SER A 277 10.77 3.70 21.20
C SER A 277 10.39 2.28 21.64
N ARG A 278 9.83 2.13 22.86
CA ARG A 278 9.32 0.85 23.38
C ARG A 278 8.12 0.37 22.55
N ILE A 279 7.19 1.26 22.21
CA ILE A 279 6.04 0.97 21.36
C ILE A 279 6.51 0.60 19.94
N ALA A 280 7.40 1.40 19.36
CA ALA A 280 7.93 1.15 18.03
C ALA A 280 8.71 -0.18 17.94
N GLY A 281 9.36 -0.59 19.03
CA GLY A 281 10.00 -1.90 19.14
C GLY A 281 8.99 -3.05 18.96
N ALA A 282 7.91 -3.03 19.75
CA ALA A 282 6.85 -4.04 19.66
C ALA A 282 6.20 -4.11 18.28
N LEU A 283 5.92 -2.94 17.68
CA LEU A 283 5.35 -2.85 16.34
C LEU A 283 6.29 -3.42 15.26
N ARG A 284 7.59 -3.19 15.36
CA ARG A 284 8.58 -3.75 14.43
C ARG A 284 8.74 -5.27 14.55
N GLU A 285 8.47 -5.82 15.74
CA GLU A 285 8.39 -7.26 15.99
C GLU A 285 7.09 -7.89 15.43
N GLY A 286 6.21 -7.10 14.79
CA GLY A 286 4.95 -7.55 14.21
C GLY A 286 3.83 -7.75 15.22
N GLN A 287 3.98 -7.25 16.45
CA GLN A 287 2.98 -7.35 17.51
C GLN A 287 2.02 -6.17 17.45
N HIS A 288 0.72 -6.43 17.59
CA HIS A 288 -0.26 -5.38 17.88
C HIS A 288 0.08 -4.78 19.25
N CYS A 289 0.15 -3.46 19.31
CA CYS A 289 0.53 -2.76 20.53
C CYS A 289 -0.68 -2.02 21.10
N VAL A 290 -1.05 -2.34 22.32
CA VAL A 290 -2.11 -1.66 23.07
C VAL A 290 -1.48 -0.83 24.17
N VAL A 291 -1.50 0.47 24.00
CA VAL A 291 -1.03 1.45 24.98
C VAL A 291 -2.19 1.86 25.88
N THR A 292 -2.06 1.69 27.15
CA THR A 292 -3.08 2.08 28.13
C THR A 292 -2.45 2.75 29.35
N THR A 293 -3.17 3.67 29.95
CA THR A 293 -2.78 4.23 31.24
C THR A 293 -3.16 3.24 32.36
N ARG A 294 -2.26 3.02 33.31
CA ARG A 294 -2.51 2.08 34.43
C ARG A 294 -3.82 2.42 35.16
N PRO A 295 -4.78 1.48 35.20
CA PRO A 295 -5.99 1.66 35.96
C PRO A 295 -5.70 1.32 37.43
N ASN A 296 -5.27 2.27 38.20
CA ASN A 296 -5.14 2.04 39.66
C ASN A 296 -6.32 2.68 40.39
N HIS A 297 -7.03 1.90 41.22
CA HIS A 297 -8.06 2.44 42.09
C HIS A 297 -7.52 3.58 42.97
N ALA A 298 -6.27 3.48 43.40
CA ALA A 298 -5.55 4.53 44.14
C ALA A 298 -5.34 5.79 43.27
N VAL A 299 -5.15 5.65 41.94
CA VAL A 299 -5.02 6.80 41.00
C VAL A 299 -6.34 7.54 40.89
N ARG A 300 -7.47 6.83 40.74
CA ARG A 300 -8.80 7.46 40.67
C ARG A 300 -9.14 8.26 41.94
N HIS A 301 -8.87 7.71 43.09
CA HIS A 301 -9.11 8.39 44.38
C HIS A 301 -8.07 9.47 44.67
N GLY A 302 -6.87 9.40 44.11
CA GLY A 302 -5.77 10.34 44.29
C GLY A 302 -5.73 11.51 43.30
N ILE A 303 -6.58 11.54 42.25
CA ILE A 303 -6.53 12.58 41.20
C ILE A 303 -6.66 13.99 41.81
N GLU A 304 -7.56 14.22 42.75
CA GLU A 304 -7.74 15.53 43.36
C GLU A 304 -6.53 15.99 44.17
N ALA A 305 -5.84 15.06 44.86
CA ALA A 305 -4.62 15.36 45.57
C ALA A 305 -3.49 15.74 44.61
N ARG A 306 -3.35 14.99 43.54
CA ARG A 306 -2.35 15.24 42.46
C ARG A 306 -2.60 16.55 41.71
N CYS A 307 -3.86 16.86 41.44
CA CYS A 307 -4.22 18.15 40.86
C CYS A 307 -3.83 19.31 41.75
N ARG A 308 -4.08 19.19 43.05
CA ARG A 308 -3.70 20.21 44.05
C ARG A 308 -2.20 20.34 44.19
N GLU A 309 -1.47 19.23 44.23
CA GLU A 309 0.00 19.21 44.30
C GLU A 309 0.64 19.90 43.09
N ARG A 310 0.04 19.77 41.94
CA ARG A 310 0.55 20.35 40.68
C ARG A 310 -0.06 21.70 40.34
N GLY A 311 -0.99 22.22 41.13
CA GLY A 311 -1.68 23.47 40.84
C GLY A 311 -2.56 23.43 39.58
N LEU A 312 -3.03 22.24 39.18
CA LEU A 312 -3.81 22.02 37.96
C LEU A 312 -5.28 21.78 38.29
N SER A 313 -6.19 22.25 37.42
CA SER A 313 -7.55 21.75 37.43
C SER A 313 -7.61 20.30 36.95
N ARG A 314 -8.68 19.59 37.25
CA ARG A 314 -8.90 18.22 36.76
C ARG A 314 -8.94 18.12 35.22
N ALA A 315 -9.49 19.15 34.57
CA ALA A 315 -9.50 19.26 33.12
C ALA A 315 -8.07 19.43 32.57
N ALA A 316 -7.30 20.38 33.07
CA ALA A 316 -5.94 20.64 32.65
C ALA A 316 -5.00 19.42 32.89
N TYR A 317 -5.24 18.69 33.99
CA TYR A 317 -4.50 17.45 34.26
C TYR A 317 -4.79 16.37 33.20
N GLY A 318 -6.06 16.18 32.82
CA GLY A 318 -6.45 15.27 31.76
C GLY A 318 -5.94 15.67 30.38
N GLU A 319 -6.04 16.95 30.05
CA GLU A 319 -5.53 17.52 28.79
C GLU A 319 -4.01 17.29 28.65
N HIS A 320 -3.25 17.47 29.73
CA HIS A 320 -1.80 17.23 29.74
C HIS A 320 -1.47 15.75 29.44
N ILE A 321 -2.20 14.81 30.05
CA ILE A 321 -2.02 13.36 29.77
C ILE A 321 -2.35 13.06 28.30
N CYS A 322 -3.46 13.60 27.79
CA CYS A 322 -3.86 13.39 26.39
C CYS A 322 -2.82 13.94 25.41
N ALA A 323 -2.28 15.13 25.67
CA ALA A 323 -1.23 15.74 24.84
C ALA A 323 0.06 14.90 24.87
N TRP A 324 0.46 14.42 26.04
CA TRP A 324 1.64 13.56 26.16
C TRP A 324 1.45 12.23 25.44
N LEU A 325 0.29 11.55 25.58
CA LEU A 325 -0.03 10.33 24.81
C LEU A 325 -0.03 10.57 23.31
N ALA A 326 -0.48 11.74 22.87
CA ALA A 326 -0.47 12.12 21.48
C ALA A 326 0.97 12.28 20.95
N ASP A 327 1.86 12.91 21.71
CA ASP A 327 3.28 13.03 21.38
C ASP A 327 3.98 11.67 21.32
N VAL A 328 3.73 10.80 22.31
CA VAL A 328 4.23 9.41 22.29
C VAL A 328 3.76 8.68 21.05
N THR A 329 2.47 8.78 20.72
CA THR A 329 1.89 8.14 19.53
C THR A 329 2.52 8.67 18.24
N ALA A 330 2.66 9.99 18.11
CA ALA A 330 3.24 10.62 16.94
C ALA A 330 4.71 10.23 16.73
N GLN A 331 5.49 10.12 17.81
CA GLN A 331 6.88 9.67 17.77
C GLN A 331 6.99 8.18 17.49
N ALA A 332 6.11 7.33 18.05
CA ALA A 332 6.08 5.90 17.77
C ALA A 332 5.75 5.62 16.31
N VAL A 333 4.77 6.32 15.74
CA VAL A 333 4.41 6.25 14.32
C VAL A 333 5.56 6.69 13.40
N ALA A 334 6.35 7.70 13.81
CA ALA A 334 7.51 8.16 13.06
C ALA A 334 8.67 7.14 13.07
N GLN A 335 8.77 6.31 14.11
CA GLN A 335 9.82 5.29 14.30
C GLN A 335 9.43 3.90 13.78
N SER A 336 8.15 3.69 13.47
CA SER A 336 7.58 2.42 13.04
C SER A 336 6.48 2.64 12.01
N SER A 337 5.94 1.57 11.45
CA SER A 337 4.89 1.64 10.43
C SER A 337 3.70 0.76 10.84
N PRO A 338 2.92 1.13 11.89
CA PRO A 338 1.72 0.38 12.23
C PRO A 338 0.71 0.44 11.08
N GLY A 339 -0.04 -0.65 10.86
CA GLY A 339 -1.02 -0.77 9.78
C GLY A 339 -2.28 0.06 10.00
N ALA A 340 -2.62 0.32 11.25
CA ALA A 340 -3.78 1.12 11.64
C ALA A 340 -3.61 1.74 13.02
N LEU A 341 -4.39 2.78 13.30
CA LEU A 341 -4.57 3.34 14.63
C LEU A 341 -5.95 3.01 15.18
N TYR A 342 -6.01 2.67 16.46
CA TYR A 342 -7.26 2.64 17.23
C TYR A 342 -7.13 3.59 18.42
N LEU A 343 -8.07 4.51 18.54
CA LEU A 343 -8.04 5.59 19.52
C LEU A 343 -9.29 5.50 20.40
N SER A 344 -9.13 5.15 21.66
CA SER A 344 -10.23 5.04 22.62
C SER A 344 -10.23 6.19 23.62
N GLY A 345 -11.27 6.99 23.59
CA GLY A 345 -11.46 8.23 24.32
C GLY A 345 -11.43 9.44 23.36
N GLY A 346 -12.47 10.29 23.43
CA GLY A 346 -12.60 11.43 22.52
C GLY A 346 -11.43 12.40 22.61
N ASP A 347 -10.98 12.73 23.82
CA ASP A 347 -9.90 13.69 24.06
C ASP A 347 -8.56 13.17 23.54
N VAL A 348 -8.26 11.88 23.71
CA VAL A 348 -7.06 11.25 23.15
C VAL A 348 -7.14 11.19 21.63
N ALA A 349 -8.31 10.86 21.08
CA ALA A 349 -8.47 10.76 19.63
C ALA A 349 -8.20 12.10 18.93
N ILE A 350 -8.73 13.19 19.45
CA ILE A 350 -8.52 14.52 18.87
C ILE A 350 -7.08 15.02 19.10
N ALA A 351 -6.48 14.74 20.27
CA ALA A 351 -5.09 15.11 20.55
C ALA A 351 -4.12 14.39 19.59
N VAL A 352 -4.31 13.08 19.36
CA VAL A 352 -3.50 12.31 18.40
C VAL A 352 -3.72 12.82 16.98
N ALA A 353 -4.96 13.13 16.58
CA ALA A 353 -5.25 13.71 15.26
C ALA A 353 -4.46 15.01 15.04
N HIS A 354 -4.49 15.92 15.99
CA HIS A 354 -3.75 17.18 15.93
C HIS A 354 -2.22 16.96 15.90
N ALA A 355 -1.68 16.05 16.74
CA ALA A 355 -0.25 15.75 16.76
C ALA A 355 0.23 15.13 15.43
N LEU A 356 -0.64 14.47 14.70
CA LEU A 356 -0.38 13.95 13.35
C LEU A 356 -0.65 14.97 12.23
N GLY A 357 -1.14 16.17 12.56
CA GLY A 357 -1.43 17.26 11.62
C GLY A 357 -2.75 17.05 10.84
N ALA A 358 -3.65 16.24 11.36
CA ALA A 358 -4.95 16.01 10.72
C ALA A 358 -5.84 17.26 10.84
N THR A 359 -6.57 17.53 9.75
CA THR A 359 -7.55 18.64 9.67
C THR A 359 -8.99 18.18 9.66
N GLY A 360 -9.21 16.85 9.57
CA GLY A 360 -10.52 16.25 9.55
C GLY A 360 -10.45 14.73 9.53
N PHE A 361 -11.64 14.08 9.44
CA PHE A 361 -11.76 12.63 9.42
C PHE A 361 -12.79 12.21 8.37
N GLN A 362 -12.38 11.41 7.40
CA GLN A 362 -13.25 10.83 6.39
C GLN A 362 -13.74 9.47 6.86
N ILE A 363 -15.02 9.36 7.21
CA ILE A 363 -15.62 8.10 7.64
C ILE A 363 -15.80 7.17 6.43
N ARG A 364 -15.41 5.89 6.56
CA ARG A 364 -15.55 4.83 5.56
C ARG A 364 -16.58 3.76 5.97
N GLY A 365 -16.80 3.59 7.26
CA GLY A 365 -17.71 2.58 7.77
C GLY A 365 -17.54 2.37 9.27
N ARG A 366 -17.88 1.17 9.74
CA ARG A 366 -17.67 0.74 11.12
C ARG A 366 -17.10 -0.68 11.18
N VAL A 367 -16.20 -0.91 12.13
CA VAL A 367 -15.60 -2.23 12.38
C VAL A 367 -16.48 -3.04 13.32
N ALA A 368 -17.01 -2.41 14.34
CA ALA A 368 -17.96 -2.95 15.32
C ALA A 368 -18.94 -1.86 15.73
N GLU A 369 -19.94 -2.23 16.50
CA GLU A 369 -20.84 -1.24 17.10
C GLU A 369 -20.02 -0.21 17.90
N CYS A 370 -20.31 1.09 17.72
CA CYS A 370 -19.57 2.21 18.32
C CYS A 370 -18.09 2.37 17.91
N VAL A 371 -17.63 1.68 16.84
CA VAL A 371 -16.27 1.80 16.33
C VAL A 371 -16.28 2.21 14.86
N PRO A 372 -16.51 3.48 14.55
CA PRO A 372 -16.30 4.00 13.19
C PRO A 372 -14.85 3.88 12.78
N TYR A 373 -14.62 3.65 11.48
CA TYR A 373 -13.31 3.70 10.88
C TYR A 373 -13.27 4.58 9.64
N GLY A 374 -12.10 5.08 9.32
CA GLY A 374 -11.87 5.94 8.17
C GLY A 374 -10.42 6.36 8.08
N HIS A 375 -10.18 7.55 7.53
CA HIS A 375 -8.84 8.12 7.35
C HIS A 375 -8.83 9.57 7.83
N PHE A 376 -7.71 10.00 8.39
CA PHE A 376 -7.50 11.42 8.64
C PHE A 376 -7.38 12.19 7.32
N LEU A 377 -7.91 13.39 7.29
CA LEU A 377 -7.71 14.35 6.20
C LEU A 377 -6.55 15.26 6.57
N GLY A 378 -5.63 15.44 5.65
CA GLY A 378 -4.39 16.18 5.91
C GLY A 378 -3.42 15.42 6.81
N GLY A 379 -2.32 16.09 7.17
CA GLY A 379 -1.32 15.53 8.08
C GLY A 379 -0.44 14.44 7.46
N ARG A 380 0.27 13.71 8.33
CA ARG A 380 1.28 12.72 7.96
C ARG A 380 0.84 11.25 8.14
N TRP A 381 -0.42 11.01 8.53
CA TRP A 381 -0.97 9.68 8.70
C TRP A 381 -2.03 9.40 7.64
N SER A 382 -1.78 8.43 6.76
CA SER A 382 -2.65 8.08 5.64
C SER A 382 -3.35 6.72 5.79
N ARG A 383 -3.00 5.95 6.83
CA ARG A 383 -3.54 4.60 7.07
C ARG A 383 -4.86 4.65 7.84
N PRO A 384 -5.61 3.54 7.92
CA PRO A 384 -6.88 3.50 8.65
C PRO A 384 -6.76 3.96 10.10
N VAL A 385 -7.79 4.68 10.53
CA VAL A 385 -7.98 5.10 11.92
C VAL A 385 -9.35 4.63 12.38
N MET A 386 -9.39 4.03 13.53
CA MET A 386 -10.62 3.63 14.23
C MET A 386 -10.74 4.43 15.51
N THR A 387 -11.92 4.93 15.81
CA THR A 387 -12.17 5.69 17.04
C THR A 387 -13.28 5.07 17.85
N LYS A 388 -13.25 5.22 19.16
CA LYS A 388 -14.30 4.74 20.05
C LYS A 388 -14.43 5.64 21.28
N ALA A 389 -15.67 5.97 21.66
CA ALA A 389 -15.93 6.57 22.96
C ALA A 389 -15.62 5.56 24.10
N GLY A 390 -14.90 5.98 25.12
CA GLY A 390 -14.27 5.11 26.12
C GLY A 390 -15.21 4.12 26.81
N GLY A 391 -16.42 4.56 27.18
CA GLY A 391 -17.38 3.76 27.93
C GLY A 391 -18.30 2.83 27.12
N PHE A 392 -18.15 2.79 25.79
CA PHE A 392 -19.06 2.06 24.92
C PHE A 392 -18.50 0.71 24.43
N GLY A 393 -19.39 -0.10 23.84
CA GLY A 393 -19.09 -1.42 23.30
C GLY A 393 -19.21 -2.56 24.32
N THR A 394 -18.76 -3.73 23.92
CA THR A 394 -18.70 -4.96 24.76
C THR A 394 -17.27 -5.27 25.16
N ASP A 395 -17.08 -6.23 26.04
CA ASP A 395 -15.75 -6.67 26.48
C ASP A 395 -14.86 -7.14 25.32
N THR A 396 -15.46 -7.66 24.23
CA THR A 396 -14.76 -8.15 23.03
C THR A 396 -14.59 -7.10 21.92
N THR A 397 -15.03 -5.88 22.10
CA THR A 397 -15.01 -4.86 21.02
C THR A 397 -13.58 -4.62 20.50
N LEU A 398 -12.59 -4.50 21.38
CA LEU A 398 -11.21 -4.28 20.96
C LEU A 398 -10.59 -5.55 20.31
N LEU A 399 -11.02 -6.73 20.73
CA LEU A 399 -10.65 -7.99 20.08
C LEU A 399 -11.21 -8.05 18.65
N HIS A 400 -12.45 -7.61 18.43
CA HIS A 400 -13.01 -7.50 17.09
C HIS A 400 -12.23 -6.52 16.20
N VAL A 401 -11.68 -5.45 16.77
CA VAL A 401 -10.80 -4.52 16.03
C VAL A 401 -9.49 -5.22 15.63
N VAL A 402 -8.87 -5.97 16.52
CA VAL A 402 -7.64 -6.73 16.22
C VAL A 402 -7.91 -7.76 15.12
N ASN A 403 -8.96 -8.56 15.27
CA ASN A 403 -9.36 -9.56 14.28
C ASN A 403 -9.65 -8.92 12.90
N PHE A 404 -10.36 -7.80 12.87
CA PHE A 404 -10.63 -7.07 11.63
C PHE A 404 -9.34 -6.64 10.92
N ILE A 405 -8.33 -6.20 11.66
CA ILE A 405 -7.03 -5.88 11.08
C ILE A 405 -6.32 -7.15 10.61
N GLU A 406 -6.35 -8.23 11.40
CA GLU A 406 -5.76 -9.51 11.02
C GLU A 406 -6.44 -10.16 9.82
N GLU A 407 -7.77 -10.12 9.73
CA GLU A 407 -8.52 -10.59 8.57
C GLU A 407 -8.17 -9.81 7.31
N LYS A 408 -8.08 -8.47 7.40
CA LYS A 408 -7.57 -7.65 6.29
C LYS A 408 -6.11 -7.94 5.94
N LEU A 409 -5.35 -8.54 6.87
CA LEU A 409 -3.97 -8.97 6.65
C LEU A 409 -3.89 -10.37 5.99
N SER A 410 -4.93 -11.20 6.13
CA SER A 410 -4.93 -12.62 5.74
C SER A 410 -5.58 -12.91 4.38
N VAL A 411 -6.22 -11.90 3.74
CA VAL A 411 -6.92 -12.07 2.45
C VAL A 411 -6.10 -11.46 1.27
#